data_681589a8b7ef9c9047e832b81c790868
#
_entry.id   681589a8b7ef9c9047e832b81c790868
#
_cell.length_a   1.000
_cell.length_b   1.000
_cell.length_c   1.000
_cell.angle_alpha   90.00
_cell.angle_beta   90.00
_cell.angle_gamma   90.00
#
_symmetry.space_group_name_H-M   'P 1'
#
loop_
_entity.id
_entity.type
_entity.pdbx_description
1 polymer ?
#
loop_
_entity_poly.entity_id
_entity_poly.type
_entity_poly.pdbx_seq_one_letter_code
_entity_poly.pdbx_strand_id
1 'polypeptide(L)'
;MDFRRIKIIFILTFAALNIYLLSVLLEKNETTLSFGSESNTLNIEEAMKADDISFPTLSTNQEKIPLLKTDKSRILESDQSKLENQTTVFEDGVLFSTLSETIPLEVDDQNLTIVDRTPITDFILQGNVLHGTEYSFLTYLPLRRQLVYAQVANNIPIGDSTGSIIFNLDPDYEVISYEQTFAGTAEVQGNSRTVISQKRAVEALYLNNQIPANATVRTVQLTYYRTLSLSDMDIYSPMWYIELEIKNAPVEIRRVDALTGSII
;
A
#
# COMPACT_ATOMS: atom_id res chain seq x y z
N MET A 1 45.56 -5.50 -42.26
CA MET A 1 44.30 -4.95 -41.65
C MET A 1 44.73 -3.79 -40.77
N ASP A 2 44.20 -2.58 -41.05
CA ASP A 2 44.57 -1.34 -40.34
C ASP A 2 43.99 -1.33 -38.91
N PHE A 3 44.75 -1.82 -37.98
CA PHE A 3 44.36 -1.87 -36.55
C PHE A 3 43.95 -0.50 -36.00
N ARG A 4 44.50 0.55 -36.57
CA ARG A 4 44.23 1.96 -36.21
C ARG A 4 42.79 2.35 -36.66
N ARG A 5 42.32 1.92 -37.81
CA ARG A 5 40.94 2.18 -38.30
C ARG A 5 39.91 1.41 -37.45
N ILE A 6 40.21 0.19 -37.07
CA ILE A 6 39.31 -0.62 -36.25
C ILE A 6 39.13 0.02 -34.85
N LYS A 7 40.23 0.50 -34.24
CA LYS A 7 40.16 1.22 -32.96
C LYS A 7 39.30 2.49 -33.04
N ILE A 8 39.44 3.27 -34.10
CA ILE A 8 38.66 4.51 -34.29
C ILE A 8 37.17 4.19 -34.45
N ILE A 9 36.82 3.18 -35.25
CA ILE A 9 35.44 2.75 -35.42
C ILE A 9 34.84 2.30 -34.08
N PHE A 10 35.63 1.52 -33.30
CA PHE A 10 35.15 1.02 -32.00
C PHE A 10 34.92 2.17 -31.00
N ILE A 11 35.80 3.16 -30.96
CA ILE A 11 35.70 4.35 -30.10
C ILE A 11 34.44 5.18 -30.53
N LEU A 12 34.23 5.38 -31.83
CA LEU A 12 33.08 6.12 -32.32
C LEU A 12 31.74 5.42 -32.02
N THR A 13 31.70 4.09 -32.20
CA THR A 13 30.51 3.29 -31.88
C THR A 13 30.21 3.34 -30.39
N PHE A 14 31.24 3.21 -29.55
CA PHE A 14 31.07 3.28 -28.10
C PHE A 14 30.65 4.68 -27.63
N ALA A 15 31.22 5.74 -28.23
CA ALA A 15 30.81 7.11 -27.97
C ALA A 15 29.34 7.37 -28.37
N ALA A 16 28.93 6.90 -29.54
CA ALA A 16 27.53 7.00 -29.99
C ALA A 16 26.59 6.24 -29.08
N LEU A 17 26.95 5.03 -28.62
CA LEU A 17 26.18 4.26 -27.66
C LEU A 17 26.04 4.98 -26.31
N ASN A 18 27.13 5.57 -25.79
CA ASN A 18 27.07 6.34 -24.55
C ASN A 18 26.22 7.59 -24.68
N ILE A 19 26.26 8.31 -25.80
CA ILE A 19 25.41 9.46 -26.07
C ILE A 19 23.93 9.02 -26.12
N TYR A 20 23.64 7.91 -26.78
CA TYR A 20 22.30 7.32 -26.82
C TYR A 20 21.80 6.92 -25.41
N LEU A 21 22.62 6.22 -24.63
CA LEU A 21 22.28 5.86 -23.24
C LEU A 21 22.09 7.09 -22.36
N LEU A 22 22.93 8.12 -22.55
CA LEU A 22 22.78 9.38 -21.82
C LEU A 22 21.47 10.10 -22.23
N SER A 23 21.10 10.12 -23.52
CA SER A 23 19.83 10.71 -23.96
C SER A 23 18.64 9.97 -23.38
N VAL A 24 18.66 8.62 -23.35
CA VAL A 24 17.63 7.79 -22.72
C VAL A 24 17.55 8.02 -21.21
N LEU A 25 18.71 8.21 -20.54
CA LEU A 25 18.75 8.52 -19.11
C LEU A 25 18.18 9.92 -18.81
N LEU A 26 18.49 10.90 -19.63
CA LEU A 26 17.97 12.26 -19.49
C LEU A 26 16.47 12.30 -19.81
N GLU A 27 16.03 11.61 -20.86
CA GLU A 27 14.61 11.47 -21.21
C GLU A 27 13.81 10.73 -20.12
N LYS A 28 14.41 9.72 -19.47
CA LYS A 28 13.82 9.03 -18.31
C LYS A 28 13.74 9.91 -17.07
N ASN A 29 14.64 10.87 -16.89
CA ASN A 29 14.56 11.88 -15.84
C ASN A 29 13.55 13.00 -16.15
N GLU A 30 13.20 13.21 -17.42
CA GLU A 30 12.16 14.17 -17.81
C GLU A 30 10.77 13.52 -17.99
N THR A 31 10.68 12.19 -18.04
CA THR A 31 9.43 11.44 -17.92
C THR A 31 8.98 11.23 -16.45
N THR A 32 9.40 12.06 -15.50
CA THR A 32 8.48 12.49 -14.46
C THR A 32 7.39 13.25 -15.20
N LEU A 33 6.30 12.53 -15.52
CA LEU A 33 5.06 12.95 -16.11
C LEU A 33 4.94 14.49 -16.16
N SER A 34 5.50 15.12 -17.20
CA SER A 34 5.15 16.48 -17.58
C SER A 34 3.72 16.39 -18.14
N PHE A 35 2.76 16.16 -17.25
CA PHE A 35 1.38 16.48 -17.55
C PHE A 35 1.34 17.98 -17.69
N GLY A 36 0.95 18.42 -18.86
CA GLY A 36 0.93 19.80 -19.27
C GLY A 36 0.46 20.75 -18.18
N SER A 37 1.06 21.94 -18.23
CA SER A 37 0.79 23.12 -17.42
C SER A 37 -0.66 23.23 -16.92
N GLU A 38 -0.83 23.92 -15.82
CA GLU A 38 -2.06 24.17 -15.02
C GLU A 38 -3.40 24.33 -15.77
N SER A 39 -3.37 24.59 -17.08
CA SER A 39 -4.56 24.72 -17.92
C SER A 39 -5.29 23.39 -18.21
N ASN A 40 -4.63 22.23 -18.10
CA ASN A 40 -5.27 20.93 -18.30
C ASN A 40 -5.79 20.30 -16.99
N THR A 41 -5.34 20.77 -15.82
CA THR A 41 -5.79 20.23 -14.53
C THR A 41 -7.21 20.63 -14.17
N LEU A 42 -7.69 21.77 -14.66
CA LEU A 42 -9.08 22.24 -14.46
C LEU A 42 -10.14 21.29 -15.05
N ASN A 43 -9.73 20.41 -15.96
CA ASN A 43 -10.69 19.56 -16.69
C ASN A 43 -10.83 18.15 -16.13
N ILE A 44 -9.84 17.63 -15.37
CA ILE A 44 -9.86 16.23 -14.89
C ILE A 44 -10.90 16.05 -13.77
N GLU A 45 -10.94 16.94 -12.79
CA GLU A 45 -11.95 16.88 -11.72
C GLU A 45 -13.37 17.08 -12.27
N GLU A 46 -13.55 17.96 -13.27
CA GLU A 46 -14.81 18.14 -13.94
C GLU A 46 -15.21 16.91 -14.74
N ALA A 47 -14.25 16.29 -15.43
CA ALA A 47 -14.47 15.05 -16.16
C ALA A 47 -14.85 13.90 -15.23
N MET A 48 -14.14 13.74 -14.08
CA MET A 48 -14.50 12.76 -13.06
C MET A 48 -15.92 12.99 -12.53
N LYS A 49 -16.32 14.24 -12.28
CA LYS A 49 -17.67 14.58 -11.85
C LYS A 49 -18.72 14.31 -12.95
N ALA A 50 -18.37 14.52 -14.21
CA ALA A 50 -19.25 14.20 -15.33
C ALA A 50 -19.47 12.69 -15.52
N ASP A 51 -18.50 11.86 -15.05
CA ASP A 51 -18.61 10.41 -14.98
C ASP A 51 -19.25 9.92 -13.67
N ASP A 52 -19.86 10.83 -12.89
CA ASP A 52 -20.48 10.56 -11.58
C ASP A 52 -19.51 9.90 -10.58
N ILE A 53 -18.22 10.24 -10.66
CA ILE A 53 -17.20 9.78 -9.72
C ILE A 53 -17.13 10.75 -8.54
N SER A 54 -17.38 10.21 -7.33
CA SER A 54 -17.25 10.94 -6.08
C SER A 54 -15.88 10.73 -5.46
N PHE A 55 -15.30 11.79 -4.89
CA PHE A 55 -13.98 11.72 -4.22
C PHE A 55 -13.87 12.76 -3.10
N PRO A 56 -13.06 12.48 -2.04
CA PRO A 56 -12.81 13.43 -0.96
C PRO A 56 -11.97 14.61 -1.44
N THR A 57 -11.80 15.62 -0.60
CA THR A 57 -10.83 16.69 -0.88
C THR A 57 -9.42 16.09 -0.94
N LEU A 58 -8.79 16.16 -2.11
CA LEU A 58 -7.47 15.60 -2.38
C LEU A 58 -6.37 16.64 -2.12
N SER A 59 -5.36 16.26 -1.34
CA SER A 59 -4.20 17.10 -1.08
C SER A 59 -3.32 17.24 -2.32
N THR A 60 -2.84 18.46 -2.56
CA THR A 60 -1.82 18.76 -3.58
C THR A 60 -0.40 18.77 -2.99
N ASN A 61 -0.27 18.61 -1.68
CA ASN A 61 1.02 18.62 -1.01
C ASN A 61 1.88 17.43 -1.44
N GLN A 62 3.16 17.69 -1.55
CA GLN A 62 4.19 16.69 -1.82
C GLN A 62 5.10 16.57 -0.59
N GLU A 63 5.32 15.35 -0.16
CA GLU A 63 6.18 15.03 0.97
C GLU A 63 7.44 14.32 0.50
N LYS A 64 8.44 14.24 1.38
CA LYS A 64 9.66 13.46 1.12
C LYS A 64 9.65 12.22 1.99
N ILE A 65 9.56 11.07 1.36
CA ILE A 65 9.44 9.78 2.02
C ILE A 65 10.66 8.90 1.64
N PRO A 66 11.32 8.27 2.62
CA PRO A 66 12.40 7.33 2.35
C PRO A 66 11.85 5.97 1.90
N LEU A 67 12.71 5.12 1.34
CA LEU A 67 12.45 3.69 1.26
C LEU A 67 12.63 3.06 2.65
N LEU A 68 12.04 1.89 2.86
CA LEU A 68 12.29 1.09 4.04
C LEU A 68 12.94 -0.24 3.67
N LYS A 69 13.74 -0.75 4.58
CA LYS A 69 14.27 -2.10 4.60
C LYS A 69 13.74 -2.79 5.85
N THR A 70 13.36 -4.05 5.74
CA THR A 70 13.09 -4.91 6.89
C THR A 70 13.91 -6.18 6.79
N ASP A 71 14.39 -6.69 7.92
CA ASP A 71 14.97 -8.03 7.97
C ASP A 71 13.86 -9.07 8.15
N LYS A 72 13.94 -10.19 7.42
CA LYS A 72 12.95 -11.27 7.55
C LYS A 72 12.96 -11.85 8.96
N SER A 73 11.82 -11.87 9.59
CA SER A 73 11.65 -12.30 10.98
C SER A 73 10.74 -13.52 11.09
N ARG A 74 11.09 -14.46 11.95
CA ARG A 74 10.23 -15.59 12.36
C ARG A 74 9.71 -15.41 13.78
N ILE A 75 9.62 -14.17 14.25
CA ILE A 75 9.25 -13.86 15.64
C ILE A 75 7.84 -14.34 15.98
N LEU A 76 6.90 -14.30 15.03
CA LEU A 76 5.54 -14.80 15.23
C LEU A 76 5.53 -16.30 15.52
N GLU A 77 6.38 -17.09 14.83
CA GLU A 77 6.52 -18.52 15.07
C GLU A 77 7.09 -18.82 16.47
N SER A 78 8.12 -18.09 16.88
CA SER A 78 8.76 -18.31 18.19
C SER A 78 7.88 -17.86 19.35
N ASP A 79 7.08 -16.82 19.15
CA ASP A 79 6.32 -16.15 20.20
C ASP A 79 4.84 -16.58 20.30
N GLN A 80 4.34 -17.39 19.33
CA GLN A 80 2.94 -17.82 19.31
C GLN A 80 2.48 -18.49 20.64
N SER A 81 3.37 -19.15 21.35
CA SER A 81 3.07 -19.79 22.64
C SER A 81 2.79 -18.81 23.79
N LYS A 82 3.05 -17.51 23.58
CA LYS A 82 2.73 -16.45 24.55
C LYS A 82 1.27 -16.01 24.49
N LEU A 83 0.56 -16.41 23.43
CA LEU A 83 -0.85 -16.07 23.24
C LEU A 83 -1.74 -16.99 24.05
N GLU A 84 -2.57 -16.40 24.91
CA GLU A 84 -3.51 -17.10 25.77
C GLU A 84 -4.95 -16.95 25.25
N ASN A 85 -5.86 -17.85 25.69
CA ASN A 85 -7.28 -17.84 25.32
C ASN A 85 -7.57 -17.89 23.81
N GLN A 86 -6.68 -18.52 23.05
CA GLN A 86 -6.81 -18.71 21.62
C GLN A 86 -6.00 -19.92 21.15
N THR A 87 -6.39 -20.51 20.03
CA THR A 87 -5.65 -21.61 19.39
C THR A 87 -4.89 -21.06 18.19
N THR A 88 -3.57 -21.25 18.17
CA THR A 88 -2.70 -20.68 17.13
C THR A 88 -2.02 -21.76 16.30
N VAL A 89 -1.88 -21.47 15.01
CA VAL A 89 -1.10 -22.25 14.04
C VAL A 89 -0.25 -21.30 13.24
N PHE A 90 1.04 -21.61 13.06
CA PHE A 90 1.93 -20.84 12.20
C PHE A 90 2.27 -21.65 10.94
N GLU A 91 1.94 -21.11 9.78
CA GLU A 91 2.16 -21.75 8.49
C GLU A 91 2.51 -20.68 7.44
N ASP A 92 3.51 -20.94 6.61
CA ASP A 92 3.93 -20.09 5.47
C ASP A 92 4.15 -18.60 5.82
N GLY A 93 4.62 -18.32 7.05
CA GLY A 93 4.88 -16.95 7.50
C GLY A 93 3.66 -16.23 8.06
N VAL A 94 2.52 -16.89 8.15
CA VAL A 94 1.27 -16.40 8.70
C VAL A 94 0.95 -17.10 10.02
N LEU A 95 0.61 -16.31 11.02
CA LEU A 95 0.05 -16.79 12.28
C LEU A 95 -1.48 -16.75 12.17
N PHE A 96 -2.11 -17.92 12.16
CA PHE A 96 -3.56 -18.08 12.26
C PHE A 96 -3.94 -18.25 13.72
N SER A 97 -4.97 -17.52 14.15
CA SER A 97 -5.50 -17.62 15.50
C SER A 97 -7.02 -17.72 15.48
N THR A 98 -7.55 -18.66 16.25
CA THR A 98 -8.97 -18.80 16.55
C THR A 98 -9.19 -18.45 18.02
N LEU A 99 -10.09 -17.50 18.27
CA LEU A 99 -10.38 -17.01 19.62
C LEU A 99 -11.22 -18.03 20.41
N SER A 100 -10.95 -18.18 21.70
CA SER A 100 -11.78 -18.98 22.59
C SER A 100 -13.11 -18.30 22.96
N GLU A 101 -13.11 -16.96 22.99
CA GLU A 101 -14.27 -16.12 23.20
C GLU A 101 -14.31 -15.09 22.06
N THR A 102 -15.48 -14.88 21.48
CA THR A 102 -15.69 -13.93 20.38
C THR A 102 -15.70 -12.50 20.89
N ILE A 103 -15.39 -11.54 20.02
CA ILE A 103 -15.45 -10.11 20.35
C ILE A 103 -16.61 -9.48 19.55
N PRO A 104 -17.73 -9.10 20.22
CA PRO A 104 -18.85 -8.48 19.54
C PRO A 104 -18.52 -7.06 19.10
N LEU A 105 -18.97 -6.68 17.89
CA LEU A 105 -18.81 -5.35 17.34
C LEU A 105 -20.17 -4.73 16.97
N GLU A 106 -20.28 -3.43 17.19
CA GLU A 106 -21.43 -2.67 16.70
C GLU A 106 -21.25 -2.32 15.23
N VAL A 107 -22.26 -2.62 14.42
CA VAL A 107 -22.31 -2.34 12.98
C VAL A 107 -23.53 -1.48 12.67
N ASP A 108 -23.35 -0.46 11.86
CA ASP A 108 -24.46 0.27 11.24
C ASP A 108 -25.03 -0.56 10.09
N ASP A 109 -26.20 -1.12 10.29
CA ASP A 109 -26.88 -1.99 9.32
C ASP A 109 -27.22 -1.28 7.99
N GLN A 110 -27.32 0.05 8.00
CA GLN A 110 -27.66 0.81 6.79
C GLN A 110 -26.44 0.98 5.86
N ASN A 111 -25.28 1.20 6.46
CA ASN A 111 -24.05 1.48 5.72
C ASN A 111 -23.04 0.32 5.77
N LEU A 112 -23.34 -0.74 6.52
CA LEU A 112 -22.44 -1.87 6.77
C LEU A 112 -21.05 -1.40 7.27
N THR A 113 -21.03 -0.40 8.16
CA THR A 113 -19.81 0.16 8.74
C THR A 113 -19.69 -0.23 10.20
N ILE A 114 -18.48 -0.49 10.66
CA ILE A 114 -18.20 -0.71 12.09
C ILE A 114 -18.28 0.64 12.81
N VAL A 115 -19.20 0.75 13.77
CA VAL A 115 -19.45 1.98 14.54
C VAL A 115 -18.35 2.21 15.56
N ASP A 116 -17.95 1.15 16.28
CA ASP A 116 -16.91 1.23 17.31
C ASP A 116 -15.89 0.09 17.15
N ARG A 117 -14.61 0.46 17.14
CA ARG A 117 -13.48 -0.45 17.07
C ARG A 117 -12.75 -0.58 18.41
N THR A 118 -13.24 0.07 19.45
CA THR A 118 -12.64 0.00 20.80
C THR A 118 -12.43 -1.44 21.28
N PRO A 119 -13.39 -2.38 21.14
CA PRO A 119 -13.20 -3.75 21.59
C PRO A 119 -11.97 -4.45 20.95
N ILE A 120 -11.73 -4.23 19.64
CA ILE A 120 -10.54 -4.78 18.97
C ILE A 120 -9.27 -4.06 19.43
N THR A 121 -9.35 -2.73 19.55
CA THR A 121 -8.19 -1.96 20.02
C THR A 121 -7.77 -2.39 21.41
N ASP A 122 -8.70 -2.60 22.32
CA ASP A 122 -8.44 -3.11 23.65
C ASP A 122 -7.86 -4.53 23.63
N PHE A 123 -8.40 -5.41 22.80
CA PHE A 123 -7.88 -6.76 22.59
C PHE A 123 -6.40 -6.74 22.14
N ILE A 124 -6.07 -5.86 21.19
CA ILE A 124 -4.69 -5.68 20.71
C ILE A 124 -3.79 -5.13 21.81
N LEU A 125 -4.24 -4.09 22.54
CA LEU A 125 -3.44 -3.42 23.56
C LEU A 125 -3.23 -4.28 24.83
N GLN A 126 -4.13 -5.23 25.11
CA GLN A 126 -3.98 -6.22 26.19
C GLN A 126 -2.94 -7.30 25.90
N GLY A 127 -2.30 -7.29 24.73
CA GLY A 127 -1.27 -8.25 24.35
C GLY A 127 -1.79 -9.56 23.76
N ASN A 128 -3.08 -9.62 23.38
CA ASN A 128 -3.68 -10.78 22.74
C ASN A 128 -3.27 -10.95 21.26
N VAL A 129 -2.47 -10.01 20.75
CA VAL A 129 -1.88 -10.05 19.40
C VAL A 129 -0.39 -9.75 19.55
N LEU A 130 0.45 -10.54 18.90
CA LEU A 130 1.91 -10.32 18.96
C LEU A 130 2.27 -9.00 18.28
N HIS A 131 3.14 -8.21 18.93
CA HIS A 131 3.52 -6.88 18.42
C HIS A 131 2.34 -5.96 18.11
N GLY A 132 1.20 -6.15 18.76
CA GLY A 132 -0.05 -5.46 18.43
C GLY A 132 0.05 -3.93 18.41
N THR A 133 0.89 -3.34 19.27
CA THR A 133 1.12 -1.89 19.33
C THR A 133 1.79 -1.30 18.07
N GLU A 134 2.36 -2.15 17.21
CA GLU A 134 2.95 -1.73 15.94
C GLU A 134 1.92 -1.64 14.81
N TYR A 135 0.66 -2.03 15.04
CA TYR A 135 -0.37 -2.04 14.01
C TYR A 135 -1.40 -0.93 14.24
N SER A 136 -1.92 -0.41 13.15
CA SER A 136 -3.03 0.54 13.14
C SER A 136 -4.12 0.09 12.17
N PHE A 137 -5.36 0.52 12.42
CA PHE A 137 -6.47 0.25 11.51
C PHE A 137 -6.18 0.80 10.11
N LEU A 138 -6.36 -0.03 9.10
CA LEU A 138 -6.22 0.34 7.70
C LEU A 138 -7.57 0.46 7.01
N THR A 139 -8.38 -0.62 7.02
CA THR A 139 -9.66 -0.64 6.33
C THR A 139 -10.61 -1.71 6.89
N TYR A 140 -11.90 -1.55 6.59
CA TYR A 140 -12.92 -2.58 6.74
C TYR A 140 -13.45 -3.01 5.37
N LEU A 141 -13.54 -4.32 5.14
CA LEU A 141 -14.01 -4.95 3.92
C LEU A 141 -15.38 -5.61 4.19
N PRO A 142 -16.52 -4.90 4.01
CA PRO A 142 -17.84 -5.35 4.45
C PRO A 142 -18.25 -6.70 3.85
N LEU A 143 -18.08 -6.88 2.54
CA LEU A 143 -18.48 -8.13 1.87
C LEU A 143 -17.64 -9.35 2.26
N ARG A 144 -16.43 -9.13 2.78
CA ARG A 144 -15.58 -10.18 3.32
C ARG A 144 -15.74 -10.32 4.83
N ARG A 145 -16.39 -9.37 5.48
CA ARG A 145 -16.47 -9.25 6.93
C ARG A 145 -15.09 -9.29 7.58
N GLN A 146 -14.20 -8.46 7.07
CA GLN A 146 -12.81 -8.42 7.52
C GLN A 146 -12.41 -7.01 7.93
N LEU A 147 -11.80 -6.89 9.12
CA LEU A 147 -11.08 -5.69 9.55
C LEU A 147 -9.60 -5.91 9.33
N VAL A 148 -8.98 -4.96 8.66
CA VAL A 148 -7.56 -5.01 8.32
C VAL A 148 -6.82 -3.95 9.13
N TYR A 149 -5.83 -4.39 9.88
CA TYR A 149 -4.84 -3.55 10.54
C TYR A 149 -3.50 -3.74 9.84
N ALA A 150 -2.73 -2.68 9.69
CA ALA A 150 -1.45 -2.68 9.03
C ALA A 150 -0.32 -2.31 10.00
N GLN A 151 0.80 -2.99 9.91
CA GLN A 151 2.01 -2.63 10.64
C GLN A 151 2.46 -1.24 10.24
N VAL A 152 2.78 -0.40 11.21
CA VAL A 152 3.20 0.99 10.99
C VAL A 152 4.71 1.08 11.06
N ALA A 153 5.31 1.61 10.03
CA ALA A 153 6.73 1.88 9.94
C ALA A 153 6.95 3.33 9.52
N ASN A 154 7.81 4.07 10.19
CA ASN A 154 8.05 5.49 9.92
C ASN A 154 6.74 6.32 9.87
N ASN A 155 5.78 6.03 10.75
CA ASN A 155 4.43 6.62 10.82
C ASN A 155 3.55 6.39 9.57
N ILE A 156 3.89 5.46 8.72
CA ILE A 156 3.14 5.11 7.50
C ILE A 156 2.83 3.62 7.57
N PRO A 157 1.56 3.19 7.31
CA PRO A 157 1.21 1.77 7.34
C PRO A 157 1.81 1.00 6.15
N ILE A 158 2.13 -0.27 6.36
CA ILE A 158 2.49 -1.22 5.31
C ILE A 158 1.18 -1.74 4.70
N GLY A 159 0.87 -1.28 3.49
CA GLY A 159 -0.43 -1.50 2.81
C GLY A 159 -0.51 -2.77 1.97
N ASP A 160 0.37 -3.74 2.24
CA ASP A 160 0.31 -5.07 1.63
C ASP A 160 0.15 -6.17 2.69
N SER A 161 0.11 -7.43 2.28
CA SER A 161 -0.11 -8.56 3.18
C SER A 161 1.13 -8.98 3.98
N THR A 162 2.24 -8.24 3.94
CA THR A 162 3.48 -8.63 4.62
C THR A 162 3.53 -8.19 6.08
N GLY A 163 2.77 -7.15 6.43
CA GLY A 163 2.66 -6.64 7.79
C GLY A 163 1.19 -6.30 8.09
N SER A 164 0.35 -7.31 8.26
CA SER A 164 -1.09 -7.11 8.48
C SER A 164 -1.65 -8.00 9.58
N ILE A 165 -2.73 -7.54 10.21
CA ILE A 165 -3.64 -8.37 10.99
C ILE A 165 -5.00 -8.27 10.31
N ILE A 166 -5.58 -9.42 9.97
CA ILE A 166 -6.90 -9.52 9.35
C ILE A 166 -7.82 -10.21 10.33
N PHE A 167 -8.69 -9.46 10.98
CA PHE A 167 -9.74 -10.01 11.84
C PHE A 167 -10.91 -10.46 11.00
N ASN A 168 -11.34 -11.69 11.18
CA ASN A 168 -12.48 -12.29 10.50
C ASN A 168 -13.72 -12.24 11.41
N LEU A 169 -14.83 -11.74 10.87
CA LEU A 169 -16.09 -11.65 11.58
C LEU A 169 -17.07 -12.73 11.08
N ASP A 170 -17.86 -13.24 11.98
CA ASP A 170 -18.99 -14.11 11.68
C ASP A 170 -20.22 -13.33 11.12
N PRO A 171 -21.36 -14.01 10.83
CA PRO A 171 -22.58 -13.35 10.39
C PRO A 171 -23.18 -12.36 11.39
N ASP A 172 -22.92 -12.53 12.67
CA ASP A 172 -23.43 -11.68 13.75
C ASP A 172 -22.47 -10.54 14.10
N TYR A 173 -21.40 -10.35 13.27
CA TYR A 173 -20.35 -9.34 13.42
C TYR A 173 -19.52 -9.50 14.69
N GLU A 174 -19.33 -10.73 15.14
CA GLU A 174 -18.37 -11.06 16.18
C GLU A 174 -17.04 -11.48 15.58
N VAL A 175 -15.94 -10.99 16.13
CA VAL A 175 -14.60 -11.44 15.72
C VAL A 175 -14.35 -12.84 16.26
N ILE A 176 -14.14 -13.79 15.37
CA ILE A 176 -13.93 -15.21 15.69
C ILE A 176 -12.47 -15.66 15.52
N SER A 177 -11.72 -14.98 14.68
CA SER A 177 -10.34 -15.35 14.35
C SER A 177 -9.57 -14.18 13.76
N TYR A 178 -8.25 -14.31 13.71
CA TYR A 178 -7.41 -13.40 12.92
C TYR A 178 -6.25 -14.15 12.27
N GLU A 179 -5.72 -13.51 11.24
CA GLU A 179 -4.49 -13.88 10.55
C GLU A 179 -3.49 -12.75 10.74
N GLN A 180 -2.25 -13.08 11.12
CA GLN A 180 -1.22 -12.08 11.34
C GLN A 180 0.04 -12.38 10.55
N THR A 181 0.57 -11.37 9.89
CA THR A 181 1.91 -11.33 9.31
C THR A 181 2.72 -10.21 9.95
N PHE A 182 4.03 -10.34 9.94
CA PHE A 182 4.95 -9.34 10.48
C PHE A 182 6.09 -9.09 9.51
N ALA A 183 6.18 -7.88 9.00
CA ALA A 183 7.19 -7.48 8.01
C ALA A 183 8.62 -7.45 8.59
N GLY A 184 8.77 -7.53 9.90
CA GLY A 184 10.03 -7.35 10.61
C GLY A 184 10.20 -5.90 11.10
N THR A 185 11.32 -5.65 11.76
CA THR A 185 11.68 -4.30 12.20
C THR A 185 12.12 -3.47 11.00
N ALA A 186 11.45 -2.34 10.80
CA ALA A 186 11.70 -1.50 9.65
C ALA A 186 12.77 -0.44 9.93
N GLU A 187 13.71 -0.30 9.00
CA GLU A 187 14.76 0.71 9.00
C GLU A 187 14.67 1.58 7.74
N VAL A 188 14.95 2.87 7.90
CA VAL A 188 15.03 3.80 6.78
C VAL A 188 16.19 3.45 5.86
N GLN A 189 15.90 3.30 4.55
CA GLN A 189 16.89 2.98 3.53
C GLN A 189 17.13 4.15 2.58
N GLY A 190 18.33 4.69 2.62
CA GLY A 190 18.76 5.78 1.73
C GLY A 190 18.12 7.13 2.05
N ASN A 191 18.12 8.03 1.07
CA ASN A 191 17.59 9.38 1.21
C ASN A 191 16.09 9.43 0.89
N SER A 192 15.37 10.31 1.59
CA SER A 192 13.97 10.59 1.29
C SER A 192 13.82 11.18 -0.11
N ARG A 193 12.80 10.73 -0.85
CA ARG A 193 12.44 11.18 -2.20
C ARG A 193 11.09 11.86 -2.20
N THR A 194 10.92 12.86 -3.03
CA THR A 194 9.62 13.53 -3.19
C THR A 194 8.61 12.57 -3.81
N VAL A 195 7.45 12.43 -3.17
CA VAL A 195 6.33 11.64 -3.68
C VAL A 195 5.34 12.54 -4.41
N ILE A 196 4.60 11.98 -5.36
CA ILE A 196 3.48 12.67 -5.99
C ILE A 196 2.36 12.93 -4.97
N SER A 197 1.52 13.93 -5.20
CA SER A 197 0.40 14.26 -4.32
C SER A 197 -0.76 13.25 -4.42
N GLN A 198 -1.67 13.25 -3.43
CA GLN A 198 -2.92 12.48 -3.49
C GLN A 198 -3.70 12.75 -4.76
N LYS A 199 -3.88 14.06 -5.09
CA LYS A 199 -4.57 14.49 -6.29
C LYS A 199 -3.96 13.84 -7.53
N ARG A 200 -2.65 13.89 -7.64
CA ARG A 200 -1.92 13.33 -8.79
C ARG A 200 -2.08 11.81 -8.92
N ALA A 201 -2.12 11.10 -7.81
CA ALA A 201 -2.32 9.65 -7.79
C ALA A 201 -3.72 9.27 -8.29
N VAL A 202 -4.76 9.98 -7.85
CA VAL A 202 -6.14 9.75 -8.30
C VAL A 202 -6.32 10.13 -9.77
N GLU A 203 -5.75 11.26 -10.21
CA GLU A 203 -5.73 11.67 -11.62
C GLU A 203 -5.05 10.62 -12.50
N ALA A 204 -3.94 10.03 -12.05
CA ALA A 204 -3.26 8.96 -12.78
C ALA A 204 -4.16 7.74 -12.98
N LEU A 205 -4.91 7.31 -11.95
CA LEU A 205 -5.87 6.22 -12.07
C LEU A 205 -6.98 6.56 -13.07
N TYR A 206 -7.57 7.75 -12.98
CA TYR A 206 -8.65 8.17 -13.87
C TYR A 206 -8.20 8.20 -15.32
N LEU A 207 -7.07 8.83 -15.61
CA LEU A 207 -6.51 8.94 -16.97
C LEU A 207 -6.15 7.57 -17.59
N ASN A 208 -5.91 6.56 -16.76
CA ASN A 208 -5.66 5.19 -17.21
C ASN A 208 -6.90 4.29 -17.13
N ASN A 209 -8.11 4.86 -17.01
CA ASN A 209 -9.39 4.14 -16.94
C ASN A 209 -9.44 3.09 -15.79
N GLN A 210 -8.78 3.38 -14.67
CA GLN A 210 -8.77 2.50 -13.49
C GLN A 210 -9.84 2.88 -12.46
N ILE A 211 -10.58 3.96 -12.68
CA ILE A 211 -11.74 4.36 -11.88
C ILE A 211 -12.98 4.22 -12.76
N PRO A 212 -13.89 3.28 -12.47
CA PRO A 212 -15.13 3.16 -13.22
C PRO A 212 -16.06 4.37 -13.01
N ALA A 213 -16.92 4.66 -13.97
CA ALA A 213 -17.99 5.64 -13.78
C ALA A 213 -18.91 5.21 -12.62
N ASN A 214 -19.48 6.18 -11.91
CA ASN A 214 -20.30 6.00 -10.72
C ASN A 214 -19.57 5.36 -9.52
N ALA A 215 -18.25 5.33 -9.51
CA ALA A 215 -17.45 4.88 -8.37
C ALA A 215 -17.27 6.00 -7.33
N THR A 216 -17.05 5.60 -6.09
CA THR A 216 -16.65 6.52 -5.02
C THR A 216 -15.22 6.20 -4.59
N VAL A 217 -14.34 7.18 -4.67
CA VAL A 217 -13.03 7.10 -4.03
C VAL A 217 -13.21 7.33 -2.54
N ARG A 218 -13.09 6.28 -1.72
CA ARG A 218 -13.31 6.35 -0.26
C ARG A 218 -12.12 6.88 0.49
N THR A 219 -10.95 6.32 0.19
CA THR A 219 -9.72 6.56 0.91
C THR A 219 -8.58 6.74 -0.07
N VAL A 220 -7.72 7.72 0.19
CA VAL A 220 -6.44 7.91 -0.51
C VAL A 220 -5.38 8.08 0.57
N GLN A 221 -4.61 7.04 0.83
CA GLN A 221 -3.65 6.99 1.91
C GLN A 221 -2.26 6.61 1.41
N LEU A 222 -1.23 7.26 1.95
CA LEU A 222 0.15 6.84 1.70
C LEU A 222 0.45 5.61 2.54
N THR A 223 0.99 4.58 1.90
CA THR A 223 1.40 3.32 2.54
C THR A 223 2.79 2.93 2.06
N TYR A 224 3.39 1.94 2.70
CA TYR A 224 4.52 1.22 2.15
C TYR A 224 4.05 -0.07 1.48
N TYR A 225 4.71 -0.44 0.40
CA TYR A 225 4.45 -1.67 -0.34
C TYR A 225 5.77 -2.36 -0.67
N ARG A 226 5.85 -3.67 -0.48
CA ARG A 226 7.07 -4.44 -0.76
C ARG A 226 7.32 -4.50 -2.25
N THR A 227 8.41 -3.88 -2.69
CA THR A 227 8.81 -3.83 -4.11
C THR A 227 9.92 -4.80 -4.45
N LEU A 228 10.69 -5.26 -3.45
CA LEU A 228 11.75 -6.25 -3.65
C LEU A 228 11.82 -7.16 -2.43
N SER A 229 11.91 -8.47 -2.69
CA SER A 229 12.13 -9.48 -1.67
C SER A 229 13.41 -10.25 -1.96
N LEU A 230 14.37 -10.20 -1.04
CA LEU A 230 15.62 -10.94 -1.09
C LEU A 230 15.57 -12.12 -0.10
N SER A 231 16.67 -12.87 0.01
CA SER A 231 16.74 -14.03 0.91
C SER A 231 16.60 -13.66 2.39
N ASP A 232 17.16 -12.52 2.78
CA ASP A 232 17.32 -12.08 4.17
C ASP A 232 16.60 -10.76 4.50
N MET A 233 16.17 -10.00 3.49
CA MET A 233 15.51 -8.72 3.67
C MET A 233 14.45 -8.44 2.62
N ASP A 234 13.54 -7.53 2.97
CA ASP A 234 12.55 -6.96 2.06
C ASP A 234 12.74 -5.44 1.95
N ILE A 235 12.47 -4.88 0.76
CA ILE A 235 12.52 -3.44 0.49
C ILE A 235 11.12 -2.95 0.17
N TYR A 236 10.75 -1.85 0.80
CA TYR A 236 9.44 -1.22 0.66
C TYR A 236 9.58 0.17 0.07
N SER A 237 8.70 0.48 -0.88
CA SER A 237 8.58 1.81 -1.48
C SER A 237 7.28 2.47 -1.07
N PRO A 238 7.23 3.82 -0.99
CA PRO A 238 5.99 4.53 -0.73
C PRO A 238 5.00 4.33 -1.90
N MET A 239 3.75 4.07 -1.56
CA MET A 239 2.67 3.71 -2.46
C MET A 239 1.38 4.41 -2.05
N TRP A 240 0.65 4.99 -2.98
CA TRP A 240 -0.71 5.45 -2.73
C TRP A 240 -1.66 4.25 -2.74
N TYR A 241 -2.32 4.04 -1.62
CA TYR A 241 -3.37 3.06 -1.41
C TYR A 241 -4.72 3.76 -1.58
N ILE A 242 -5.49 3.36 -2.57
CA ILE A 242 -6.72 4.03 -2.98
C ILE A 242 -7.86 3.02 -2.97
N GLU A 243 -8.87 3.27 -2.15
CA GLU A 243 -10.07 2.44 -2.06
C GLU A 243 -11.15 2.99 -2.98
N LEU A 244 -11.66 2.13 -3.82
CA LEU A 244 -12.80 2.40 -4.69
C LEU A 244 -14.01 1.60 -4.23
N GLU A 245 -15.08 2.31 -3.93
CA GLU A 245 -16.38 1.71 -3.70
C GLU A 245 -17.20 1.77 -4.99
N ILE A 246 -17.67 0.62 -5.43
CA ILE A 246 -18.51 0.46 -6.60
C ILE A 246 -19.81 -0.15 -6.12
N LYS A 247 -20.93 0.42 -6.54
CA LYS A 247 -22.25 -0.04 -6.10
C LYS A 247 -22.44 -1.53 -6.35
N ASN A 248 -22.80 -2.26 -5.30
CA ASN A 248 -23.04 -3.72 -5.31
C ASN A 248 -21.78 -4.56 -5.69
N ALA A 249 -20.60 -4.04 -5.52
CA ALA A 249 -19.34 -4.75 -5.73
C ALA A 249 -18.45 -4.69 -4.47
N PRO A 250 -17.49 -5.60 -4.32
CA PRO A 250 -16.47 -5.48 -3.27
C PRO A 250 -15.67 -4.18 -3.41
N VAL A 251 -15.22 -3.65 -2.27
CA VAL A 251 -14.26 -2.54 -2.28
C VAL A 251 -13.01 -2.99 -3.05
N GLU A 252 -12.66 -2.23 -4.07
CA GLU A 252 -11.48 -2.46 -4.87
C GLU A 252 -10.32 -1.58 -4.41
N ILE A 253 -9.15 -2.15 -4.33
CA ILE A 253 -7.94 -1.43 -3.94
C ILE A 253 -7.10 -1.19 -5.19
N ARG A 254 -6.80 0.07 -5.45
CA ARG A 254 -5.86 0.49 -6.49
C ARG A 254 -4.59 1.00 -5.84
N ARG A 255 -3.46 0.75 -6.49
CA ARG A 255 -2.15 1.17 -6.02
C ARG A 255 -1.44 1.99 -7.09
N VAL A 256 -0.86 3.11 -6.64
CA VAL A 256 -0.07 3.99 -7.50
C VAL A 256 1.27 4.20 -6.82
N ASP A 257 2.35 3.87 -7.51
CA ASP A 257 3.71 4.14 -7.03
C ASP A 257 3.87 5.63 -6.75
N ALA A 258 4.13 5.96 -5.49
CA ALA A 258 4.17 7.35 -5.06
C ALA A 258 5.42 8.11 -5.58
N LEU A 259 6.45 7.41 -6.04
CA LEU A 259 7.66 8.02 -6.61
C LEU A 259 7.53 8.28 -8.11
N THR A 260 6.85 7.39 -8.83
CA THR A 260 6.80 7.42 -10.30
C THR A 260 5.43 7.75 -10.87
N GLY A 261 4.36 7.57 -10.11
CA GLY A 261 2.98 7.69 -10.59
C GLY A 261 2.50 6.48 -11.40
N SER A 262 3.28 5.41 -11.48
CA SER A 262 2.90 4.18 -12.18
C SER A 262 1.84 3.40 -11.40
N ILE A 263 0.87 2.81 -12.10
CA ILE A 263 -0.17 1.96 -11.54
C ILE A 263 0.36 0.53 -11.42
N ILE A 264 0.05 -0.13 -10.31
CA ILE A 264 0.48 -1.50 -10.01
C ILE A 264 -0.73 -2.41 -9.83
#